data_3d5b571fa4c26b00358e9288235f68c7
#
_entry.id   3d5b571fa4c26b00358e9288235f68c7
#
_cell.length_a   1.000
_cell.length_b   1.000
_cell.length_c   1.000
_cell.angle_alpha   90.00
_cell.angle_beta   90.00
_cell.angle_gamma   90.00
#
_symmetry.space_group_name_H-M   'P 1'
#
loop_
_entity.id
_entity.type
_entity.pdbx_description
1 polymer ?
#
loop_
_entity_poly.entity_id
_entity_poly.type
_entity_poly.pdbx_seq_one_letter_code
_entity_poly.pdbx_strand_id
1 'polypeptide(L)'
;DQEDTQSGITAALLQSPMLCNSDKYSFTIMLQQITGEARAMMASFLKAEMEQFEEEEKLEDMLSPGKKDGIVSNQYIQDLYRFYHLHPSRTDFEDIFSWKFDFHNKLAFHGILKEHPGMVAKLAEFYFEKGYFEEALEIFGRSREHDGETLQKAAYCHQKLGDYEKALSLYQKAELYEVNKIWNLKKIALCYRNLKLPGEALKVYQSLEALEPDNLNTIYAIGYCLSETGRYQDALNTFFKIEYLAPGNKKAWRPIAWCSFLSGKTGQAEKYYLKLMDDQPDKYDLMNMGHVQWALGKRESTIEYYRLSIQTGGFSEEEFMAAFDEDLHFLIAAGIDPGEVPIMLDQLRYSLSP
;
A
#
# COMPACT_ATOMS: atom_id res chain seq x y z
N ASP A 1 8.68 -50.51 8.03
CA ASP A 1 9.13 -49.39 7.15
C ASP A 1 8.31 -48.08 7.32
N GLN A 2 6.98 -48.11 7.52
CA GLN A 2 6.19 -46.91 7.72
C GLN A 2 6.24 -46.33 9.16
N GLU A 3 6.32 -47.19 10.17
CA GLU A 3 6.46 -46.80 11.59
C GLU A 3 7.84 -46.20 11.90
N ASP A 4 8.90 -46.71 11.27
CA ASP A 4 10.26 -46.19 11.42
C ASP A 4 10.43 -44.80 10.83
N THR A 5 9.80 -44.53 9.68
CA THR A 5 9.84 -43.22 9.04
C THR A 5 9.07 -42.13 9.87
N GLN A 6 7.98 -42.55 10.51
CA GLN A 6 7.17 -41.69 11.37
C GLN A 6 7.91 -41.30 12.65
N SER A 7 8.58 -42.25 13.27
CA SER A 7 9.40 -42.02 14.48
C SER A 7 10.53 -41.05 14.17
N GLY A 8 11.16 -41.18 13.00
CA GLY A 8 12.24 -40.28 12.56
C GLY A 8 11.82 -38.86 12.34
N ILE A 9 10.67 -38.61 11.66
CA ILE A 9 10.17 -37.26 11.37
C ILE A 9 9.68 -36.56 12.62
N THR A 10 8.95 -37.26 13.48
CA THR A 10 8.50 -36.71 14.77
C THR A 10 9.70 -36.35 15.65
N ALA A 11 10.73 -37.19 15.67
CA ALA A 11 11.98 -36.92 16.39
C ALA A 11 12.70 -35.68 15.82
N ALA A 12 12.78 -35.54 14.50
CA ALA A 12 13.37 -34.37 13.85
C ALA A 12 12.60 -33.08 14.16
N LEU A 13 11.26 -33.09 14.07
CA LEU A 13 10.43 -31.96 14.45
C LEU A 13 10.65 -31.54 15.92
N LEU A 14 10.71 -32.52 16.84
CA LEU A 14 10.89 -32.22 18.25
C LEU A 14 12.28 -31.65 18.55
N GLN A 15 13.30 -32.05 17.79
CA GLN A 15 14.67 -31.58 17.94
C GLN A 15 14.97 -30.29 17.19
N SER A 16 14.09 -29.83 16.27
CA SER A 16 14.33 -28.62 15.51
C SER A 16 14.55 -27.42 16.43
N PRO A 17 15.67 -26.71 16.30
CA PRO A 17 15.90 -25.47 17.05
C PRO A 17 15.11 -24.27 16.52
N MET A 18 14.52 -24.38 15.32
CA MET A 18 13.83 -23.28 14.63
C MET A 18 12.34 -23.19 14.98
N LEU A 19 11.74 -24.29 15.43
CA LEU A 19 10.32 -24.34 15.75
C LEU A 19 10.07 -24.06 17.23
N CYS A 20 9.09 -23.22 17.54
CA CYS A 20 8.59 -23.07 18.90
C CYS A 20 7.82 -24.32 19.35
N ASN A 21 7.65 -24.52 20.64
CA ASN A 21 7.03 -25.75 21.16
C ASN A 21 5.59 -25.92 20.70
N SER A 22 4.84 -24.83 20.55
CA SER A 22 3.46 -24.87 20.06
C SER A 22 3.39 -25.27 18.59
N ASP A 23 4.38 -24.92 17.75
CA ASP A 23 4.47 -25.40 16.37
C ASP A 23 4.80 -26.88 16.32
N LYS A 24 5.79 -27.34 17.10
CA LYS A 24 6.13 -28.75 17.22
C LYS A 24 4.92 -29.59 17.58
N TYR A 25 4.15 -29.14 18.57
CA TYR A 25 2.92 -29.79 18.99
C TYR A 25 1.86 -29.83 17.88
N SER A 26 1.62 -28.69 17.23
CA SER A 26 0.61 -28.56 16.16
C SER A 26 0.96 -29.44 14.95
N PHE A 27 2.22 -29.45 14.50
CA PHE A 27 2.67 -30.31 13.40
C PHE A 27 2.58 -31.79 13.77
N THR A 28 2.91 -32.17 15.01
CA THR A 28 2.78 -33.54 15.47
C THR A 28 1.34 -34.05 15.44
N ILE A 29 0.39 -33.25 15.92
CA ILE A 29 -1.05 -33.57 15.85
C ILE A 29 -1.53 -33.65 14.40
N MET A 30 -1.14 -32.67 13.55
CA MET A 30 -1.53 -32.65 12.15
C MET A 30 -1.03 -33.92 11.43
N LEU A 31 0.20 -34.34 11.65
CA LEU A 31 0.76 -35.58 11.10
C LEU A 31 0.02 -36.83 11.57
N GLN A 32 -0.54 -36.84 12.78
CA GLN A 32 -1.36 -37.94 13.29
C GLN A 32 -2.76 -38.00 12.64
N GLN A 33 -3.33 -36.85 12.27
CA GLN A 33 -4.68 -36.77 11.69
C GLN A 33 -4.71 -37.07 10.18
N ILE A 34 -3.60 -36.85 9.49
CA ILE A 34 -3.49 -37.10 8.05
C ILE A 34 -3.06 -38.57 7.83
N THR A 35 -3.67 -39.23 6.87
CA THR A 35 -3.38 -40.65 6.56
C THR A 35 -2.93 -40.85 5.11
N GLY A 36 -2.25 -41.98 4.81
CA GLY A 36 -1.88 -42.40 3.47
C GLY A 36 -0.83 -41.52 2.78
N GLU A 37 -0.96 -41.34 1.46
CA GLU A 37 0.01 -40.60 0.63
C GLU A 37 0.17 -39.14 1.03
N ALA A 38 -0.93 -38.47 1.46
CA ALA A 38 -0.90 -37.10 1.91
C ALA A 38 0.03 -36.90 3.13
N ARG A 39 0.09 -37.93 4.01
CA ARG A 39 0.99 -37.91 5.16
C ARG A 39 2.46 -38.02 4.74
N ALA A 40 2.76 -38.94 3.82
CA ALA A 40 4.10 -39.14 3.31
C ALA A 40 4.61 -37.88 2.58
N MET A 41 3.73 -37.22 1.80
CA MET A 41 4.03 -35.99 1.09
C MET A 41 4.30 -34.83 2.06
N MET A 42 3.46 -34.64 3.08
CA MET A 42 3.66 -33.61 4.10
C MET A 42 4.92 -33.85 4.91
N ALA A 43 5.21 -35.10 5.25
CA ALA A 43 6.41 -35.48 5.96
C ALA A 43 7.69 -35.22 5.16
N SER A 44 7.67 -35.51 3.84
CA SER A 44 8.81 -35.20 2.96
C SER A 44 9.00 -33.68 2.76
N PHE A 45 7.91 -32.93 2.67
CA PHE A 45 7.95 -31.47 2.59
C PHE A 45 8.58 -30.86 3.85
N LEU A 46 8.06 -31.23 5.04
CA LEU A 46 8.60 -30.77 6.32
C LEU A 46 10.09 -31.10 6.50
N LYS A 47 10.48 -32.30 6.05
CA LYS A 47 11.89 -32.72 6.12
C LYS A 47 12.77 -31.84 5.21
N ALA A 48 12.34 -31.58 3.98
CA ALA A 48 13.09 -30.75 3.04
C ALA A 48 13.22 -29.29 3.54
N GLU A 49 12.14 -28.71 4.08
CA GLU A 49 12.14 -27.39 4.71
C GLU A 49 13.12 -27.36 5.90
N MET A 50 13.12 -28.36 6.75
CA MET A 50 14.02 -28.44 7.91
C MET A 50 15.49 -28.55 7.49
N GLU A 51 15.80 -29.37 6.48
CA GLU A 51 17.15 -29.52 5.94
C GLU A 51 17.66 -28.19 5.34
N GLN A 52 16.78 -27.45 4.61
CA GLN A 52 17.11 -26.14 4.08
C GLN A 52 17.39 -25.12 5.21
N PHE A 53 16.56 -25.09 6.25
CA PHE A 53 16.78 -24.22 7.41
C PHE A 53 18.06 -24.53 8.17
N GLU A 54 18.40 -25.80 8.33
CA GLU A 54 19.66 -26.20 8.99
C GLU A 54 20.91 -25.77 8.18
N GLU A 55 20.83 -25.79 6.86
CA GLU A 55 21.91 -25.29 6.01
C GLU A 55 22.04 -23.76 6.10
N GLU A 56 20.91 -23.03 6.08
CA GLU A 56 20.89 -21.58 6.27
C GLU A 56 21.40 -21.18 7.66
N GLU A 57 21.01 -21.91 8.73
CA GLU A 57 21.48 -21.65 10.09
C GLU A 57 23.00 -21.83 10.21
N LYS A 58 23.56 -22.89 9.62
CA LYS A 58 25.01 -23.11 9.61
C LYS A 58 25.76 -21.98 8.91
N LEU A 59 25.20 -21.45 7.85
CA LEU A 59 25.78 -20.30 7.12
C LEU A 59 25.68 -19.00 7.94
N GLU A 60 24.54 -18.77 8.60
CA GLU A 60 24.29 -17.57 9.43
C GLU A 60 25.06 -17.58 10.75
N ASP A 61 25.22 -18.73 11.41
CA ASP A 61 26.06 -18.86 12.63
C ASP A 61 27.54 -18.54 12.36
N MET A 62 28.00 -18.79 11.13
CA MET A 62 29.34 -18.37 10.69
C MET A 62 29.46 -16.86 10.49
N LEU A 63 28.36 -16.18 10.16
CA LEU A 63 28.33 -14.75 9.81
C LEU A 63 27.90 -13.84 10.97
N SER A 64 27.16 -14.34 11.95
CA SER A 64 26.61 -13.53 13.04
C SER A 64 26.42 -14.33 14.34
N PRO A 65 27.46 -14.53 15.14
CA PRO A 65 27.35 -15.16 16.46
C PRO A 65 26.45 -14.30 17.36
N GLY A 66 25.33 -14.83 17.81
CA GLY A 66 24.36 -14.13 18.69
C GLY A 66 22.93 -14.05 18.15
N LYS A 67 22.68 -14.40 16.90
CA LYS A 67 21.32 -14.53 16.35
C LYS A 67 20.50 -15.63 17.03
N LYS A 68 21.17 -16.64 17.55
CA LYS A 68 20.57 -17.79 18.23
C LYS A 68 19.73 -17.38 19.46
N ASP A 69 20.21 -16.43 20.24
CA ASP A 69 19.49 -15.90 21.40
C ASP A 69 18.21 -15.15 20.98
N GLY A 70 18.23 -14.47 19.82
CA GLY A 70 17.07 -13.81 19.24
C GLY A 70 16.00 -14.82 18.77
N ILE A 71 16.41 -15.92 18.17
CA ILE A 71 15.51 -17.00 17.72
C ILE A 71 14.81 -17.64 18.92
N VAL A 72 15.57 -18.02 19.95
CA VAL A 72 15.02 -18.60 21.18
C VAL A 72 14.04 -17.64 21.86
N SER A 73 14.38 -16.37 21.94
CA SER A 73 13.50 -15.34 22.52
C SER A 73 12.20 -15.20 21.72
N ASN A 74 12.28 -15.18 20.39
CA ASN A 74 11.10 -15.11 19.53
C ASN A 74 10.20 -16.35 19.67
N GLN A 75 10.77 -17.54 19.74
CA GLN A 75 10.02 -18.77 19.97
C GLN A 75 9.29 -18.76 21.30
N TYR A 76 9.97 -18.31 22.36
CA TYR A 76 9.33 -18.18 23.67
C TYR A 76 8.16 -17.20 23.68
N ILE A 77 8.32 -16.05 23.01
CA ILE A 77 7.23 -15.06 22.86
C ILE A 77 6.06 -15.65 22.06
N GLN A 78 6.34 -16.39 20.99
CA GLN A 78 5.29 -17.05 20.19
C GLN A 78 4.53 -18.10 21.01
N ASP A 79 5.23 -18.90 21.79
CA ASP A 79 4.59 -19.89 22.67
C ASP A 79 3.72 -19.25 23.74
N LEU A 80 4.19 -18.14 24.37
CA LEU A 80 3.41 -17.37 25.33
C LEU A 80 2.16 -16.77 24.69
N TYR A 81 2.29 -16.18 23.49
CA TYR A 81 1.18 -15.60 22.74
C TYR A 81 0.10 -16.64 22.43
N ARG A 82 0.50 -17.80 21.93
CA ARG A 82 -0.44 -18.90 21.63
C ARG A 82 -1.07 -19.46 22.88
N PHE A 83 -0.30 -19.66 23.92
CA PHE A 83 -0.81 -20.10 25.24
C PHE A 83 -1.89 -19.14 25.73
N TYR A 84 -1.63 -17.83 25.68
CA TYR A 84 -2.59 -16.80 26.07
C TYR A 84 -3.87 -16.89 25.22
N HIS A 85 -3.74 -16.95 23.89
CA HIS A 85 -4.90 -17.03 23.00
C HIS A 85 -5.75 -18.30 23.17
N LEU A 86 -5.14 -19.40 23.52
CA LEU A 86 -5.80 -20.70 23.68
C LEU A 86 -6.28 -20.95 25.13
N HIS A 87 -5.88 -20.10 26.07
CA HIS A 87 -6.24 -20.31 27.48
C HIS A 87 -7.76 -20.14 27.69
N PRO A 88 -8.44 -21.10 28.38
CA PRO A 88 -9.90 -21.05 28.58
C PRO A 88 -10.38 -19.78 29.31
N SER A 89 -9.60 -19.29 30.27
CA SER A 89 -9.89 -18.09 31.08
C SER A 89 -9.19 -16.84 30.53
N ARG A 90 -8.91 -16.78 29.24
CA ARG A 90 -8.21 -15.61 28.63
C ARG A 90 -8.90 -14.27 28.86
N THR A 91 -10.22 -14.29 29.07
CA THR A 91 -11.01 -13.08 29.39
C THR A 91 -10.78 -12.55 30.79
N ASP A 92 -10.21 -13.37 31.68
CA ASP A 92 -9.89 -13.00 33.08
C ASP A 92 -8.51 -12.30 33.14
N PHE A 93 -7.75 -12.31 32.07
CA PHE A 93 -6.46 -11.64 31.97
C PHE A 93 -6.57 -10.43 31.08
N GLU A 94 -5.88 -9.36 31.43
CA GLU A 94 -5.63 -8.29 30.48
C GLU A 94 -4.78 -8.85 29.32
N ASP A 95 -5.16 -8.52 28.08
CA ASP A 95 -4.38 -8.91 26.91
C ASP A 95 -3.04 -8.18 26.93
N ILE A 96 -2.00 -8.86 27.42
CA ILE A 96 -0.65 -8.32 27.50
C ILE A 96 -0.07 -7.95 26.12
N PHE A 97 -0.63 -8.50 25.04
CA PHE A 97 -0.25 -8.19 23.66
C PHE A 97 -1.06 -7.03 23.06
N SER A 98 -2.15 -6.62 23.72
CA SER A 98 -2.87 -5.38 23.41
C SER A 98 -2.29 -4.16 24.12
N TRP A 99 -1.42 -4.36 25.08
CA TRP A 99 -0.74 -3.26 25.75
C TRP A 99 0.16 -2.55 24.74
N LYS A 100 0.18 -1.23 24.82
CA LYS A 100 1.21 -0.45 24.17
C LYS A 100 2.57 -0.92 24.68
N PHE A 101 3.48 -1.22 23.75
CA PHE A 101 4.84 -1.59 24.14
C PHE A 101 5.55 -0.35 24.69
N ASP A 102 5.55 -0.23 26.02
CA ASP A 102 6.13 0.90 26.74
C ASP A 102 7.33 0.50 27.61
N PHE A 103 8.07 -0.55 27.21
CA PHE A 103 9.22 -1.06 27.96
C PHE A 103 10.22 0.05 28.34
N HIS A 104 10.39 1.02 27.45
CA HIS A 104 11.27 2.16 27.66
C HIS A 104 10.81 3.11 28.77
N ASN A 105 9.53 3.03 29.20
CA ASN A 105 8.94 3.81 30.29
C ASN A 105 8.86 3.04 31.61
N LYS A 106 9.09 1.71 31.60
CA LYS A 106 9.05 0.91 32.82
C LYS A 106 10.28 1.18 33.69
N LEU A 107 10.04 1.46 34.97
CA LEU A 107 11.11 1.77 35.95
C LEU A 107 12.20 0.69 36.00
N ALA A 108 11.84 -0.59 35.85
CA ALA A 108 12.77 -1.71 35.84
C ALA A 108 13.79 -1.61 34.69
N PHE A 109 13.40 -1.06 33.55
CA PHE A 109 14.29 -0.94 32.38
C PHE A 109 15.01 0.43 32.31
N HIS A 110 14.51 1.43 33.06
CA HIS A 110 15.05 2.79 32.98
C HIS A 110 16.55 2.87 33.33
N GLY A 111 16.97 2.13 34.36
CA GLY A 111 18.38 2.01 34.75
C GLY A 111 19.22 1.40 33.63
N ILE A 112 18.76 0.25 33.09
CA ILE A 112 19.46 -0.49 32.04
C ILE A 112 19.59 0.34 30.76
N LEU A 113 18.50 0.97 30.32
CA LEU A 113 18.48 1.80 29.11
C LEU A 113 19.37 3.05 29.24
N LYS A 114 19.47 3.63 30.44
CA LYS A 114 20.36 4.76 30.71
C LYS A 114 21.83 4.41 30.65
N GLU A 115 22.19 3.19 31.11
CA GLU A 115 23.55 2.67 31.07
C GLU A 115 23.97 2.18 29.68
N HIS A 116 23.00 1.83 28.85
CA HIS A 116 23.23 1.26 27.52
C HIS A 116 22.49 2.04 26.41
N PRO A 117 22.98 3.23 26.01
CA PRO A 117 22.32 4.06 24.98
C PRO A 117 22.08 3.31 23.65
N GLY A 118 22.97 2.39 23.27
CA GLY A 118 22.81 1.56 22.09
C GLY A 118 21.59 0.61 22.13
N MET A 119 21.11 0.24 23.33
CA MET A 119 19.88 -0.55 23.46
C MET A 119 18.63 0.30 23.16
N VAL A 120 18.68 1.60 23.48
CA VAL A 120 17.58 2.52 23.19
C VAL A 120 17.35 2.61 21.68
N ALA A 121 18.44 2.74 20.90
CA ALA A 121 18.35 2.74 19.44
C ALA A 121 17.79 1.42 18.88
N LYS A 122 18.28 0.26 19.37
CA LYS A 122 17.77 -1.06 18.97
C LYS A 122 16.29 -1.24 19.34
N LEU A 123 15.83 -0.68 20.46
CA LEU A 123 14.44 -0.73 20.86
C LEU A 123 13.57 0.13 19.95
N ALA A 124 14.03 1.32 19.54
CA ALA A 124 13.37 2.15 18.56
C ALA A 124 13.22 1.44 17.21
N GLU A 125 14.29 0.78 16.74
CA GLU A 125 14.27 -0.06 15.53
C GLU A 125 13.26 -1.19 15.64
N PHE A 126 13.26 -1.90 16.76
CA PHE A 126 12.30 -2.98 17.00
C PHE A 126 10.86 -2.48 16.94
N TYR A 127 10.53 -1.37 17.58
CA TYR A 127 9.19 -0.79 17.51
C TYR A 127 8.84 -0.36 16.08
N PHE A 128 9.78 0.26 15.39
CA PHE A 128 9.61 0.66 14.00
C PHE A 128 9.32 -0.54 13.09
N GLU A 129 10.11 -1.61 13.17
CA GLU A 129 9.94 -2.84 12.38
C GLU A 129 8.62 -3.56 12.67
N LYS A 130 8.16 -3.52 13.91
CA LYS A 130 6.88 -4.12 14.32
C LYS A 130 5.67 -3.23 14.06
N GLY A 131 5.87 -2.01 13.57
CA GLY A 131 4.79 -1.07 13.26
C GLY A 131 4.23 -0.32 14.46
N TYR A 132 4.90 -0.33 15.61
CA TYR A 132 4.57 0.46 16.80
C TYR A 132 5.13 1.88 16.63
N PHE A 133 4.52 2.65 15.73
CA PHE A 133 5.07 3.92 15.28
C PHE A 133 5.03 5.03 16.33
N GLU A 134 4.02 5.04 17.21
CA GLU A 134 3.92 6.00 18.32
C GLU A 134 5.09 5.79 19.31
N GLU A 135 5.31 4.54 19.71
CA GLU A 135 6.36 4.16 20.65
C GLU A 135 7.75 4.37 20.05
N ALA A 136 7.93 4.06 18.77
CA ALA A 136 9.18 4.35 18.05
C ALA A 136 9.49 5.85 18.04
N LEU A 137 8.49 6.69 17.76
CA LEU A 137 8.64 8.15 17.79
C LEU A 137 9.03 8.69 19.16
N GLU A 138 8.47 8.14 20.22
CA GLU A 138 8.82 8.55 21.58
C GLU A 138 10.30 8.34 21.86
N ILE A 139 10.87 7.24 21.36
CA ILE A 139 12.29 6.95 21.55
C ILE A 139 13.15 7.75 20.57
N PHE A 140 12.77 7.85 19.29
CA PHE A 140 13.50 8.67 18.33
C PHE A 140 13.59 10.14 18.78
N GLY A 141 12.51 10.67 19.41
CA GLY A 141 12.48 12.02 19.95
C GLY A 141 13.42 12.24 21.15
N ARG A 142 13.82 11.18 21.86
CA ARG A 142 14.75 11.23 22.99
C ARG A 142 16.23 11.15 22.55
N SER A 143 16.48 10.68 21.33
CA SER A 143 17.85 10.58 20.78
C SER A 143 18.42 11.98 20.57
N ARG A 144 19.67 12.19 21.01
CA ARG A 144 20.40 13.45 20.78
C ARG A 144 21.10 13.46 19.40
N GLU A 145 21.30 12.31 18.82
CA GLU A 145 21.92 12.12 17.51
C GLU A 145 20.85 11.87 16.48
N HIS A 146 20.57 12.89 15.68
CA HIS A 146 19.67 12.76 14.55
C HIS A 146 20.52 12.68 13.27
N ASP A 147 20.89 11.48 12.89
CA ASP A 147 21.39 11.22 11.55
C ASP A 147 20.25 11.18 10.50
N GLY A 148 20.62 11.19 9.24
CA GLY A 148 19.64 11.22 8.16
C GLY A 148 18.71 10.01 8.16
N GLU A 149 19.19 8.83 8.55
CA GLU A 149 18.40 7.60 8.59
C GLU A 149 17.37 7.62 9.73
N THR A 150 17.78 8.04 10.92
CA THR A 150 16.86 8.20 12.07
C THR A 150 15.78 9.23 11.77
N LEU A 151 16.10 10.34 11.09
CA LEU A 151 15.12 11.34 10.65
C LEU A 151 14.13 10.73 9.64
N GLN A 152 14.61 9.91 8.68
CA GLN A 152 13.75 9.22 7.73
C GLN A 152 12.79 8.23 8.40
N LYS A 153 13.26 7.47 9.39
CA LYS A 153 12.43 6.54 10.17
C LYS A 153 11.38 7.27 11.00
N ALA A 154 11.76 8.34 11.68
CA ALA A 154 10.81 9.19 12.43
C ALA A 154 9.77 9.83 11.49
N ALA A 155 10.19 10.35 10.34
CA ALA A 155 9.29 10.87 9.31
C ALA A 155 8.31 9.80 8.81
N TYR A 156 8.79 8.58 8.58
CA TYR A 156 7.96 7.46 8.15
C TYR A 156 6.91 7.07 9.22
N CYS A 157 7.28 7.10 10.50
CA CYS A 157 6.33 6.89 11.59
C CYS A 157 5.21 7.94 11.55
N HIS A 158 5.54 9.24 11.47
CA HIS A 158 4.54 10.30 11.34
C HIS A 158 3.66 10.12 10.10
N GLN A 159 4.26 9.74 8.96
CA GLN A 159 3.51 9.45 7.73
C GLN A 159 2.50 8.30 7.93
N LYS A 160 2.89 7.24 8.64
CA LYS A 160 2.00 6.08 8.93
C LYS A 160 0.87 6.45 9.89
N LEU A 161 1.11 7.38 10.78
CA LEU A 161 0.12 7.93 11.71
C LEU A 161 -0.77 9.02 11.06
N GLY A 162 -0.54 9.35 9.78
CA GLY A 162 -1.32 10.36 9.05
C GLY A 162 -0.87 11.81 9.30
N ASP A 163 0.17 12.03 10.09
CA ASP A 163 0.73 13.37 10.37
C ASP A 163 1.72 13.76 9.25
N TYR A 164 1.17 14.08 8.08
CA TYR A 164 1.97 14.37 6.88
C TYR A 164 2.78 15.67 6.99
N GLU A 165 2.36 16.63 7.81
CA GLU A 165 3.07 17.89 8.01
C GLU A 165 4.38 17.67 8.76
N LYS A 166 4.33 16.91 9.88
CA LYS A 166 5.56 16.57 10.63
C LYS A 166 6.44 15.63 9.83
N ALA A 167 5.83 14.64 9.15
CA ALA A 167 6.58 13.75 8.27
C ALA A 167 7.36 14.53 7.21
N LEU A 168 6.70 15.48 6.52
CA LEU A 168 7.33 16.35 5.53
C LEU A 168 8.51 17.14 6.09
N SER A 169 8.32 17.78 7.25
CA SER A 169 9.38 18.54 7.91
C SER A 169 10.61 17.69 8.22
N LEU A 170 10.41 16.46 8.69
CA LEU A 170 11.49 15.53 9.01
C LEU A 170 12.18 14.98 7.75
N TYR A 171 11.42 14.63 6.69
CA TYR A 171 12.00 14.22 5.42
C TYR A 171 12.84 15.33 4.77
N GLN A 172 12.39 16.58 4.86
CA GLN A 172 13.16 17.74 4.37
C GLN A 172 14.46 17.94 5.16
N LYS A 173 14.44 17.72 6.48
CA LYS A 173 15.68 17.73 7.29
C LYS A 173 16.60 16.57 6.91
N ALA A 174 16.05 15.37 6.69
CA ALA A 174 16.81 14.20 6.27
C ALA A 174 17.46 14.37 4.89
N GLU A 175 16.85 15.17 4.00
CA GLU A 175 17.40 15.49 2.69
C GLU A 175 18.78 16.12 2.75
N LEU A 176 19.07 16.91 3.79
CA LEU A 176 20.37 17.56 4.01
C LEU A 176 21.51 16.56 4.22
N TYR A 177 21.21 15.34 4.60
CA TYR A 177 22.19 14.27 4.82
C TYR A 177 22.42 13.41 3.58
N GLU A 178 21.66 13.62 2.49
CA GLU A 178 21.72 12.87 1.22
C GLU A 178 21.56 11.34 1.33
N VAL A 179 21.09 10.84 2.46
CA VAL A 179 20.84 9.41 2.68
C VAL A 179 19.57 9.00 1.91
N ASN A 180 19.66 7.89 1.16
CA ASN A 180 18.52 7.33 0.41
C ASN A 180 17.74 8.39 -0.40
N LYS A 181 18.44 9.29 -1.08
CA LYS A 181 17.90 10.50 -1.73
C LYS A 181 16.63 10.25 -2.55
N ILE A 182 16.64 9.27 -3.45
CA ILE A 182 15.49 8.95 -4.31
C ILE A 182 14.29 8.52 -3.46
N TRP A 183 14.52 7.65 -2.48
CA TRP A 183 13.46 7.20 -1.58
C TRP A 183 12.89 8.37 -0.76
N ASN A 184 13.75 9.21 -0.23
CA ASN A 184 13.36 10.39 0.56
C ASN A 184 12.51 11.37 -0.28
N LEU A 185 12.92 11.69 -1.49
CA LEU A 185 12.15 12.54 -2.41
C LEU A 185 10.78 11.92 -2.74
N LYS A 186 10.70 10.59 -2.97
CA LYS A 186 9.42 9.89 -3.17
C LYS A 186 8.48 10.07 -1.96
N LYS A 187 9.03 10.08 -0.73
CA LYS A 187 8.24 10.29 0.49
C LYS A 187 7.82 11.75 0.67
N ILE A 188 8.69 12.70 0.37
CA ILE A 188 8.35 14.14 0.36
C ILE A 188 7.20 14.40 -0.62
N ALA A 189 7.30 13.91 -1.86
CA ALA A 189 6.24 14.07 -2.85
C ALA A 189 4.91 13.46 -2.41
N LEU A 190 4.95 12.27 -1.76
CA LEU A 190 3.77 11.62 -1.20
C LEU A 190 3.14 12.47 -0.08
N CYS A 191 3.94 13.06 0.81
CA CYS A 191 3.44 13.97 1.85
C CYS A 191 2.73 15.18 1.22
N TYR A 192 3.34 15.84 0.24
CA TYR A 192 2.69 16.96 -0.46
C TYR A 192 1.37 16.57 -1.11
N ARG A 193 1.28 15.39 -1.74
CA ARG A 193 0.02 14.91 -2.32
C ARG A 193 -1.07 14.70 -1.27
N ASN A 194 -0.72 14.09 -0.13
CA ASN A 194 -1.69 13.89 0.96
C ASN A 194 -2.14 15.21 1.60
N LEU A 195 -1.26 16.20 1.62
CA LEU A 195 -1.58 17.57 2.05
C LEU A 195 -2.35 18.39 1.00
N LYS A 196 -2.72 17.77 -0.14
CA LYS A 196 -3.43 18.45 -1.24
C LYS A 196 -2.66 19.64 -1.83
N LEU A 197 -1.34 19.50 -1.92
CA LEU A 197 -0.41 20.47 -2.48
C LEU A 197 0.23 19.94 -3.78
N PRO A 198 -0.55 19.71 -4.86
CA PRO A 198 -0.06 19.06 -6.07
C PRO A 198 1.03 19.88 -6.78
N GLY A 199 1.01 21.20 -6.66
CA GLY A 199 2.05 22.07 -7.23
C GLY A 199 3.42 21.85 -6.60
N GLU A 200 3.49 21.64 -5.28
CA GLU A 200 4.74 21.34 -4.59
C GLU A 200 5.19 19.88 -4.86
N ALA A 201 4.24 18.93 -4.86
CA ALA A 201 4.52 17.56 -5.24
C ALA A 201 5.11 17.47 -6.65
N LEU A 202 4.59 18.26 -7.60
CA LEU A 202 5.08 18.32 -8.99
C LEU A 202 6.57 18.68 -9.07
N LYS A 203 7.01 19.70 -8.31
CA LYS A 203 8.42 20.11 -8.27
C LYS A 203 9.34 18.97 -7.83
N VAL A 204 8.92 18.24 -6.80
CA VAL A 204 9.68 17.09 -6.27
C VAL A 204 9.70 15.93 -7.28
N TYR A 205 8.57 15.63 -7.92
CA TYR A 205 8.53 14.60 -8.95
C TYR A 205 9.36 14.94 -10.19
N GLN A 206 9.44 16.21 -10.57
CA GLN A 206 10.34 16.68 -11.65
C GLN A 206 11.82 16.48 -11.28
N SER A 207 12.18 16.71 -10.01
CA SER A 207 13.52 16.40 -9.52
C SER A 207 13.80 14.89 -9.54
N LEU A 208 12.81 14.06 -9.22
CA LEU A 208 12.90 12.60 -9.34
C LEU A 208 13.03 12.14 -10.80
N GLU A 209 12.29 12.76 -11.73
CA GLU A 209 12.39 12.46 -13.16
C GLU A 209 13.80 12.74 -13.69
N ALA A 210 14.47 13.80 -13.21
CA ALA A 210 15.85 14.07 -13.58
C ALA A 210 16.84 13.00 -13.08
N LEU A 211 16.52 12.31 -11.97
CA LEU A 211 17.33 11.22 -11.43
C LEU A 211 16.97 9.84 -12.04
N GLU A 212 15.71 9.63 -12.36
CA GLU A 212 15.16 8.39 -12.92
C GLU A 212 14.24 8.73 -14.13
N PRO A 213 14.78 9.08 -15.31
CA PRO A 213 14.01 9.68 -16.42
C PRO A 213 12.88 8.80 -16.98
N ASP A 214 13.04 7.48 -16.95
CA ASP A 214 12.09 6.53 -17.54
C ASP A 214 11.26 5.77 -16.49
N ASN A 215 11.27 6.26 -15.25
CA ASN A 215 10.45 5.67 -14.20
C ASN A 215 8.98 5.99 -14.41
N LEU A 216 8.22 5.01 -14.93
CA LEU A 216 6.80 5.18 -15.25
C LEU A 216 5.97 5.69 -14.07
N ASN A 217 6.27 5.24 -12.84
CA ASN A 217 5.52 5.69 -11.66
C ASN A 217 5.74 7.18 -11.39
N THR A 218 6.95 7.67 -11.58
CA THR A 218 7.28 9.11 -11.46
C THR A 218 6.55 9.91 -12.54
N ILE A 219 6.58 9.43 -13.79
CA ILE A 219 5.90 10.08 -14.91
C ILE A 219 4.37 10.11 -14.69
N TYR A 220 3.78 9.01 -14.19
CA TYR A 220 2.36 9.00 -13.80
C TYR A 220 2.05 10.06 -12.73
N ALA A 221 2.87 10.14 -11.70
CA ALA A 221 2.68 11.10 -10.62
C ALA A 221 2.77 12.55 -11.11
N ILE A 222 3.70 12.85 -12.04
CA ILE A 222 3.79 14.14 -12.72
C ILE A 222 2.51 14.44 -13.48
N GLY A 223 2.03 13.51 -14.31
CA GLY A 223 0.81 13.66 -15.08
C GLY A 223 -0.41 13.97 -14.19
N TYR A 224 -0.57 13.25 -13.08
CA TYR A 224 -1.65 13.51 -12.12
C TYR A 224 -1.50 14.88 -11.45
N CYS A 225 -0.31 15.26 -10.99
CA CYS A 225 -0.11 16.60 -10.40
C CYS A 225 -0.39 17.73 -11.40
N LEU A 226 -0.02 17.55 -12.67
CA LEU A 226 -0.34 18.49 -13.74
C LEU A 226 -1.85 18.58 -13.97
N SER A 227 -2.56 17.47 -13.97
CA SER A 227 -4.02 17.42 -14.09
C SER A 227 -4.70 18.12 -12.92
N GLU A 228 -4.30 17.81 -11.68
CA GLU A 228 -4.83 18.44 -10.47
C GLU A 228 -4.56 19.96 -10.39
N THR A 229 -3.53 20.44 -11.09
CA THR A 229 -3.23 21.89 -11.21
C THR A 229 -3.84 22.56 -12.44
N GLY A 230 -4.75 21.89 -13.16
CA GLY A 230 -5.43 22.41 -14.34
C GLY A 230 -4.57 22.46 -15.61
N ARG A 231 -3.35 21.92 -15.59
CA ARG A 231 -2.43 21.90 -16.73
C ARG A 231 -2.68 20.68 -17.62
N TYR A 232 -3.91 20.56 -18.12
CA TYR A 232 -4.40 19.34 -18.79
C TYR A 232 -3.59 18.97 -20.05
N GLN A 233 -3.16 19.98 -20.84
CA GLN A 233 -2.36 19.73 -22.04
C GLN A 233 -0.98 19.15 -21.69
N ASP A 234 -0.34 19.64 -20.63
CA ASP A 234 0.95 19.14 -20.18
C ASP A 234 0.80 17.74 -19.56
N ALA A 235 -0.28 17.53 -18.80
CA ALA A 235 -0.63 16.20 -18.28
C ALA A 235 -0.83 15.19 -19.41
N LEU A 236 -1.57 15.56 -20.43
CA LEU A 236 -1.80 14.73 -21.61
C LEU A 236 -0.49 14.35 -22.32
N ASN A 237 0.42 15.31 -22.51
CA ASN A 237 1.74 15.05 -23.10
C ASN A 237 2.56 14.06 -22.23
N THR A 238 2.46 14.21 -20.92
CA THR A 238 3.13 13.34 -19.94
C THR A 238 2.58 11.91 -20.00
N PHE A 239 1.26 11.74 -20.07
CA PHE A 239 0.65 10.41 -20.19
C PHE A 239 0.94 9.75 -21.55
N PHE A 240 1.07 10.52 -22.65
CA PHE A 240 1.55 9.99 -23.92
C PHE A 240 3.01 9.51 -23.88
N LYS A 241 3.86 10.16 -23.07
CA LYS A 241 5.23 9.65 -22.84
C LYS A 241 5.17 8.24 -22.24
N ILE A 242 4.21 7.96 -21.37
CA ILE A 242 4.01 6.61 -20.80
C ILE A 242 3.61 5.61 -21.89
N GLU A 243 2.64 5.97 -22.74
CA GLU A 243 2.20 5.09 -23.83
C GLU A 243 3.35 4.82 -24.83
N TYR A 244 4.24 5.80 -25.03
CA TYR A 244 5.43 5.63 -25.86
C TYR A 244 6.47 4.70 -25.21
N LEU A 245 6.76 4.87 -23.91
CA LEU A 245 7.75 4.06 -23.18
C LEU A 245 7.26 2.64 -22.92
N ALA A 246 5.96 2.45 -22.75
CA ALA A 246 5.32 1.16 -22.45
C ALA A 246 4.08 0.99 -23.35
N PRO A 247 4.25 0.65 -24.64
CA PRO A 247 3.13 0.47 -25.56
C PRO A 247 2.14 -0.58 -25.04
N GLY A 248 0.86 -0.22 -25.04
CA GLY A 248 -0.21 -1.09 -24.53
C GLY A 248 -0.41 -1.04 -23.02
N ASN A 249 0.23 -0.15 -22.32
CA ASN A 249 -0.02 0.08 -20.89
C ASN A 249 -1.42 0.70 -20.68
N LYS A 250 -2.38 -0.16 -20.43
CA LYS A 250 -3.80 0.21 -20.26
C LYS A 250 -4.04 1.25 -19.15
N LYS A 251 -3.15 1.30 -18.14
CA LYS A 251 -3.23 2.30 -17.05
C LYS A 251 -3.14 3.73 -17.57
N ALA A 252 -2.50 3.95 -18.71
CA ALA A 252 -2.38 5.28 -19.31
C ALA A 252 -3.67 5.72 -20.05
N TRP A 253 -4.54 4.80 -20.46
CA TRP A 253 -5.68 5.13 -21.32
C TRP A 253 -6.71 6.03 -20.63
N ARG A 254 -7.05 5.73 -19.37
CA ARG A 254 -8.01 6.54 -18.59
C ARG A 254 -7.56 7.98 -18.41
N PRO A 255 -6.33 8.27 -17.91
CA PRO A 255 -5.87 9.64 -17.78
C PRO A 255 -5.66 10.34 -19.13
N ILE A 256 -5.27 9.61 -20.19
CA ILE A 256 -5.21 10.17 -21.55
C ILE A 256 -6.61 10.59 -22.02
N ALA A 257 -7.62 9.72 -21.86
CA ALA A 257 -8.99 10.01 -22.25
C ALA A 257 -9.52 11.27 -21.53
N TRP A 258 -9.39 11.30 -20.19
CA TRP A 258 -9.87 12.42 -19.38
C TRP A 258 -9.13 13.72 -19.68
N CYS A 259 -7.80 13.71 -19.71
CA CYS A 259 -7.03 14.91 -20.05
C CYS A 259 -7.27 15.39 -21.49
N SER A 260 -7.57 14.47 -22.43
CA SER A 260 -7.98 14.84 -23.78
C SER A 260 -9.31 15.61 -23.77
N PHE A 261 -10.29 15.12 -23.02
CA PHE A 261 -11.57 15.79 -22.85
C PHE A 261 -11.39 17.19 -22.26
N LEU A 262 -10.66 17.30 -21.14
CA LEU A 262 -10.39 18.58 -20.47
C LEU A 262 -9.55 19.56 -21.31
N SER A 263 -8.80 19.04 -22.30
CA SER A 263 -8.05 19.87 -23.25
C SER A 263 -8.83 20.22 -24.52
N GLY A 264 -10.14 19.92 -24.59
CA GLY A 264 -10.98 20.16 -25.76
C GLY A 264 -10.74 19.22 -26.95
N LYS A 265 -9.99 18.13 -26.74
CA LYS A 265 -9.69 17.13 -27.79
C LYS A 265 -10.71 15.98 -27.73
N THR A 266 -11.98 16.31 -27.87
CA THR A 266 -13.10 15.40 -27.63
C THR A 266 -13.05 14.13 -28.47
N GLY A 267 -12.64 14.20 -29.76
CA GLY A 267 -12.48 13.01 -30.60
C GLY A 267 -11.35 12.09 -30.15
N GLN A 268 -10.30 12.65 -29.54
CA GLN A 268 -9.22 11.86 -28.94
C GLN A 268 -9.69 11.19 -27.64
N ALA A 269 -10.44 11.90 -26.83
CA ALA A 269 -11.07 11.37 -25.62
C ALA A 269 -11.97 10.17 -25.96
N GLU A 270 -12.85 10.31 -26.95
CA GLU A 270 -13.70 9.24 -27.46
C GLU A 270 -12.89 7.98 -27.85
N LYS A 271 -11.81 8.16 -28.61
CA LYS A 271 -10.95 7.06 -29.05
C LYS A 271 -10.38 6.27 -27.86
N TYR A 272 -9.95 6.93 -26.79
CA TYR A 272 -9.34 6.25 -25.64
C TYR A 272 -10.41 5.66 -24.70
N TYR A 273 -11.57 6.31 -24.54
CA TYR A 273 -12.69 5.71 -23.83
C TYR A 273 -13.23 4.48 -24.55
N LEU A 274 -13.27 4.44 -25.89
CA LEU A 274 -13.63 3.24 -26.65
C LEU A 274 -12.68 2.07 -26.36
N LYS A 275 -11.38 2.33 -26.25
CA LYS A 275 -10.42 1.29 -25.81
C LYS A 275 -10.72 0.76 -24.41
N LEU A 276 -11.21 1.61 -23.51
CA LEU A 276 -11.59 1.22 -22.15
C LEU A 276 -12.91 0.42 -22.15
N MET A 277 -13.85 0.76 -23.03
CA MET A 277 -15.11 -0.01 -23.17
C MET A 277 -14.86 -1.47 -23.57
N ASP A 278 -13.81 -1.73 -24.37
CA ASP A 278 -13.39 -3.09 -24.74
C ASP A 278 -12.65 -3.85 -23.61
N ASP A 279 -12.26 -3.16 -22.52
CA ASP A 279 -11.38 -3.70 -21.46
C ASP A 279 -11.95 -3.57 -20.04
N GLN A 280 -13.21 -3.88 -19.82
CA GLN A 280 -13.87 -3.78 -18.50
C GLN A 280 -13.93 -2.35 -17.95
N PRO A 281 -14.77 -1.49 -18.51
CA PRO A 281 -14.96 -0.12 -18.02
C PRO A 281 -15.57 -0.14 -16.62
N ASP A 282 -15.12 0.78 -15.77
CA ASP A 282 -15.77 1.05 -14.50
C ASP A 282 -16.92 2.08 -14.64
N LYS A 283 -17.64 2.32 -13.55
CA LYS A 283 -18.77 3.27 -13.52
C LYS A 283 -18.38 4.70 -13.94
N TYR A 284 -17.16 5.12 -13.61
CA TYR A 284 -16.65 6.44 -13.99
C TYR A 284 -16.25 6.50 -15.46
N ASP A 285 -15.69 5.43 -16.01
CA ASP A 285 -15.37 5.37 -17.44
C ASP A 285 -16.63 5.50 -18.30
N LEU A 286 -17.71 4.82 -17.91
CA LEU A 286 -19.02 4.92 -18.59
C LEU A 286 -19.60 6.33 -18.47
N MET A 287 -19.60 6.92 -17.27
CA MET A 287 -20.07 8.29 -17.06
C MET A 287 -19.28 9.29 -17.89
N ASN A 288 -17.95 9.20 -17.86
CA ASN A 288 -17.07 10.10 -18.60
C ASN A 288 -17.18 9.92 -20.11
N MET A 289 -17.43 8.68 -20.59
CA MET A 289 -17.77 8.47 -21.99
C MET A 289 -19.08 9.17 -22.35
N GLY A 290 -20.08 9.16 -21.47
CA GLY A 290 -21.32 9.95 -21.62
C GLY A 290 -21.01 11.45 -21.76
N HIS A 291 -20.12 12.00 -20.93
CA HIS A 291 -19.68 13.40 -21.02
C HIS A 291 -19.07 13.72 -22.40
N VAL A 292 -18.22 12.82 -22.89
CA VAL A 292 -17.58 12.94 -24.21
C VAL A 292 -18.64 12.89 -25.33
N GLN A 293 -19.59 11.96 -25.26
CA GLN A 293 -20.67 11.86 -26.27
C GLN A 293 -21.54 13.11 -26.28
N TRP A 294 -21.81 13.67 -25.11
CA TRP A 294 -22.57 14.92 -25.01
C TRP A 294 -21.84 16.09 -25.68
N ALA A 295 -20.55 16.27 -25.36
CA ALA A 295 -19.73 17.28 -25.99
C ALA A 295 -19.58 17.10 -27.51
N LEU A 296 -19.77 15.89 -28.03
CA LEU A 296 -19.85 15.57 -29.46
C LEU A 296 -21.27 15.78 -30.05
N GLY A 297 -22.26 16.19 -29.25
CA GLY A 297 -23.64 16.40 -29.67
C GLY A 297 -24.45 15.13 -29.88
N LYS A 298 -23.97 13.97 -29.43
CA LYS A 298 -24.58 12.65 -29.58
C LYS A 298 -25.49 12.32 -28.40
N ARG A 299 -26.64 12.97 -28.30
CA ARG A 299 -27.54 12.89 -27.12
C ARG A 299 -27.99 11.46 -26.78
N GLU A 300 -28.36 10.65 -27.78
CA GLU A 300 -28.82 9.28 -27.53
C GLU A 300 -27.71 8.43 -26.88
N SER A 301 -26.50 8.51 -27.42
CA SER A 301 -25.35 7.82 -26.87
C SER A 301 -24.99 8.33 -25.45
N THR A 302 -25.18 9.63 -25.20
CA THR A 302 -24.98 10.22 -23.85
C THR A 302 -25.88 9.55 -22.82
N ILE A 303 -27.19 9.48 -23.10
CA ILE A 303 -28.19 8.87 -22.22
C ILE A 303 -27.87 7.38 -22.03
N GLU A 304 -27.47 6.69 -23.08
CA GLU A 304 -27.12 5.28 -23.02
C GLU A 304 -25.91 5.02 -22.09
N TYR A 305 -24.83 5.77 -22.23
CA TYR A 305 -23.65 5.60 -21.38
C TYR A 305 -23.93 6.00 -19.92
N TYR A 306 -24.71 7.05 -19.67
CA TYR A 306 -25.14 7.41 -18.30
C TYR A 306 -26.01 6.30 -17.68
N ARG A 307 -26.96 5.76 -18.45
CA ARG A 307 -27.78 4.62 -18.03
C ARG A 307 -26.93 3.41 -17.71
N LEU A 308 -25.97 3.06 -18.57
CA LEU A 308 -25.05 1.95 -18.36
C LEU A 308 -24.18 2.15 -17.10
N SER A 309 -23.75 3.37 -16.80
CA SER A 309 -22.96 3.66 -15.60
C SER A 309 -23.75 3.38 -14.31
N ILE A 310 -25.07 3.55 -14.33
CA ILE A 310 -25.99 3.25 -13.23
C ILE A 310 -26.34 1.77 -13.22
N GLN A 311 -26.87 1.24 -14.34
CA GLN A 311 -27.45 -0.11 -14.38
C GLN A 311 -26.41 -1.23 -14.34
N THR A 312 -25.27 -1.06 -14.99
CA THR A 312 -24.22 -2.07 -15.11
C THR A 312 -22.91 -1.67 -14.49
N GLY A 313 -22.61 -0.38 -14.45
CA GLY A 313 -21.39 0.17 -13.88
C GLY A 313 -21.37 0.19 -12.34
N GLY A 314 -22.55 0.11 -11.70
CA GLY A 314 -22.71 0.04 -10.25
C GLY A 314 -22.76 1.38 -9.51
N PHE A 315 -23.12 2.48 -10.19
CA PHE A 315 -23.57 3.68 -9.50
C PHE A 315 -24.99 3.49 -8.95
N SER A 316 -25.27 3.98 -7.74
CA SER A 316 -26.64 4.39 -7.40
C SER A 316 -26.99 5.69 -8.11
N GLU A 317 -28.28 6.01 -8.24
CA GLU A 317 -28.69 7.31 -8.83
C GLU A 317 -28.14 8.49 -8.04
N GLU A 318 -28.10 8.39 -6.71
CA GLU A 318 -27.55 9.42 -5.81
C GLU A 318 -26.05 9.62 -6.01
N GLU A 319 -25.29 8.51 -6.09
CA GLU A 319 -23.85 8.55 -6.35
C GLU A 319 -23.53 9.12 -7.73
N PHE A 320 -24.34 8.74 -8.75
CA PHE A 320 -24.20 9.28 -10.09
C PHE A 320 -24.41 10.80 -10.10
N MET A 321 -25.49 11.27 -9.47
CA MET A 321 -25.79 12.71 -9.40
C MET A 321 -24.68 13.48 -8.69
N ALA A 322 -24.15 12.96 -7.58
CA ALA A 322 -23.04 13.60 -6.87
C ALA A 322 -21.78 13.70 -7.75
N ALA A 323 -21.40 12.61 -8.43
CA ALA A 323 -20.26 12.62 -9.34
C ALA A 323 -20.47 13.53 -10.56
N PHE A 324 -21.69 13.53 -11.11
CA PHE A 324 -22.06 14.40 -12.21
C PHE A 324 -21.97 15.88 -11.83
N ASP A 325 -22.45 16.26 -10.63
CA ASP A 325 -22.37 17.64 -10.13
C ASP A 325 -20.91 18.09 -9.94
N GLU A 326 -20.02 17.19 -9.51
CA GLU A 326 -18.58 17.47 -9.43
C GLU A 326 -18.00 17.80 -10.82
N ASP A 327 -18.43 17.09 -11.88
CA ASP A 327 -17.91 17.23 -13.23
C ASP A 327 -18.64 18.31 -14.06
N LEU A 328 -19.76 18.87 -13.56
CA LEU A 328 -20.60 19.81 -14.29
C LEU A 328 -19.84 21.02 -14.84
N HIS A 329 -18.91 21.55 -14.07
CA HIS A 329 -18.11 22.70 -14.51
C HIS A 329 -17.19 22.37 -15.70
N PHE A 330 -16.73 21.11 -15.84
CA PHE A 330 -15.97 20.65 -17.00
C PHE A 330 -16.87 20.52 -18.25
N LEU A 331 -18.10 20.04 -18.07
CA LEU A 331 -19.09 19.98 -19.15
C LEU A 331 -19.42 21.37 -19.71
N ILE A 332 -19.64 22.35 -18.84
CA ILE A 332 -19.86 23.73 -19.25
C ILE A 332 -18.63 24.29 -19.98
N ALA A 333 -17.43 24.03 -19.50
CA ALA A 333 -16.19 24.42 -20.15
C ALA A 333 -16.00 23.72 -21.52
N ALA A 334 -16.52 22.51 -21.71
CA ALA A 334 -16.56 21.81 -22.98
C ALA A 334 -17.65 22.30 -23.96
N GLY A 335 -18.46 23.30 -23.57
CA GLY A 335 -19.45 23.96 -24.42
C GLY A 335 -20.88 23.45 -24.25
N ILE A 336 -21.15 22.69 -23.19
CA ILE A 336 -22.54 22.29 -22.86
C ILE A 336 -23.28 23.49 -22.28
N ASP A 337 -24.47 23.78 -22.83
CA ASP A 337 -25.35 24.82 -22.29
C ASP A 337 -25.90 24.40 -20.93
N PRO A 338 -25.71 25.21 -19.86
CA PRO A 338 -26.29 24.91 -18.55
C PRO A 338 -27.82 24.68 -18.59
N GLY A 339 -28.54 25.31 -19.51
CA GLY A 339 -29.97 25.10 -19.68
C GLY A 339 -30.35 23.72 -20.23
N GLU A 340 -29.44 23.03 -20.88
CA GLU A 340 -29.66 21.65 -21.35
C GLU A 340 -29.50 20.60 -20.27
N VAL A 341 -28.80 20.91 -19.17
CA VAL A 341 -28.49 19.95 -18.11
C VAL A 341 -29.76 19.37 -17.47
N PRO A 342 -30.75 20.15 -17.03
CA PRO A 342 -31.98 19.57 -16.47
C PRO A 342 -32.71 18.68 -17.46
N ILE A 343 -32.73 19.05 -18.75
CA ILE A 343 -33.39 18.29 -19.81
C ILE A 343 -32.69 16.92 -19.99
N MET A 344 -31.39 16.90 -20.01
CA MET A 344 -30.61 15.67 -20.13
C MET A 344 -30.87 14.74 -18.94
N LEU A 345 -30.86 15.28 -17.72
CA LEU A 345 -31.11 14.49 -16.50
C LEU A 345 -32.54 13.96 -16.43
N ASP A 346 -33.53 14.71 -16.90
CA ASP A 346 -34.93 14.25 -16.99
C ASP A 346 -35.08 13.12 -18.04
N GLN A 347 -34.40 13.24 -19.18
CA GLN A 347 -34.36 12.17 -20.18
C GLN A 347 -33.68 10.90 -19.64
N LEU A 348 -32.60 11.05 -18.88
CA LEU A 348 -31.95 9.93 -18.21
C LEU A 348 -32.89 9.25 -17.22
N ARG A 349 -33.55 9.99 -16.34
CA ARG A 349 -34.55 9.47 -15.38
C ARG A 349 -35.68 8.71 -16.09
N TYR A 350 -36.19 9.28 -17.20
CA TYR A 350 -37.20 8.61 -18.00
C TYR A 350 -36.68 7.27 -18.57
N SER A 351 -35.42 7.22 -19.01
CA SER A 351 -34.79 6.01 -19.55
C SER A 351 -34.50 4.93 -18.49
N LEU A 352 -34.44 5.31 -17.22
CA LEU A 352 -34.25 4.40 -16.08
C LEU A 352 -35.58 3.86 -15.54
N SER A 353 -36.68 4.52 -15.85
CA SER A 353 -38.02 4.07 -15.45
C SER A 353 -38.38 2.76 -16.19
N PRO A 354 -38.97 1.77 -15.50
CA PRO A 354 -39.29 0.45 -16.06
C PRO A 354 -40.31 0.48 -17.15
#